data_96133c65a8a417f5aa0115cc2409a896
#
_entry.id   96133c65a8a417f5aa0115cc2409a896
#
_cell.length_a   1.000
_cell.length_b   1.000
_cell.length_c   1.000
_cell.angle_alpha   90.00
_cell.angle_beta   90.00
_cell.angle_gamma   90.00
#
_symmetry.space_group_name_H-M   'P 1'
#
loop_
_entity.id
_entity.type
_entity.pdbx_description
1 polymer ?
#
loop_
_entity_poly.entity_id
_entity_poly.type
_entity_poly.pdbx_seq_one_letter_code
_entity_poly.pdbx_strand_id
1 'polypeptide(L)'
;MLKAMTLTRHGASLRLSARALAAVLGIAVLAGCGLIGRQGGPQDPRDAVQGSTQARERQWARTAWRYVENNTDGERGLVNGMDRSPTVTVSNMADALAATIAARELGIIEAREFDLRMSRLLGFLGSMDLSEGRLPNKAYHAGTGKMINFEGRPADIGWSAVDIGRLLLWLKIAGQRHSQFQEYADKAVVRWNFCEVIDNCGVLRGSGRAAGGQSFRYQEGRLGYEQLAGAGYAAWGFQARASAELPATEAVNIYGLPVRYDARDARATGVPTPVLTMPFVLMGMELGWDRPGTREMADQVFRIQEERWKRERQVTARTDWQSREAPYVVLDSVFAAGYPWNTLGADGKEYDKLALVSTRAAFGMWALRPGEYADRLIETVQHLYDPDRGWFEGRLEASGAPQTNLTLATNAAVLEALLYKAKGRLYAREDRPGYFQAQTADPFLRLNRCLPNERAACEAAPAAAAAPVAPPGR
;
A
#
# COMPACT_ATOMS: atom_id res chain seq x y z
N MET A 1 -69.93 -12.51 -24.99
CA MET A 1 -70.23 -13.81 -25.64
C MET A 1 -69.25 -14.82 -25.14
N LEU A 2 -69.65 -15.47 -24.09
CA LEU A 2 -70.04 -16.88 -23.89
C LEU A 2 -69.44 -17.89 -24.89
N LYS A 3 -68.58 -18.79 -24.38
CA LYS A 3 -68.95 -20.21 -24.29
C LYS A 3 -67.93 -20.96 -23.40
N ALA A 4 -68.43 -21.47 -22.34
CA ALA A 4 -67.87 -22.56 -21.54
C ALA A 4 -68.07 -23.90 -22.28
N MET A 5 -67.18 -24.85 -22.09
CA MET A 5 -67.48 -26.26 -22.27
C MET A 5 -66.73 -27.11 -21.25
N THR A 6 -67.54 -27.83 -20.52
CA THR A 6 -67.29 -28.80 -19.45
C THR A 6 -67.04 -30.21 -19.98
N LEU A 7 -66.51 -31.07 -19.05
CA LEU A 7 -66.59 -32.52 -18.93
C LEU A 7 -65.42 -33.29 -19.62
N THR A 8 -64.90 -34.36 -19.07
CA THR A 8 -65.44 -35.43 -18.20
C THR A 8 -64.28 -36.24 -17.55
N ARG A 9 -64.54 -36.74 -16.35
CA ARG A 9 -63.78 -37.76 -15.63
C ARG A 9 -63.76 -39.09 -16.34
N HIS A 10 -62.63 -39.78 -16.39
CA HIS A 10 -62.55 -41.22 -16.39
C HIS A 10 -61.50 -41.70 -15.41
N GLY A 11 -61.93 -42.43 -14.40
CA GLY A 11 -61.09 -43.07 -13.42
C GLY A 11 -60.60 -44.42 -13.99
N ALA A 12 -59.36 -44.70 -13.82
CA ALA A 12 -58.75 -46.01 -13.96
C ALA A 12 -57.95 -46.33 -12.70
N SER A 13 -58.51 -47.19 -11.87
CA SER A 13 -57.92 -47.79 -10.69
C SER A 13 -56.86 -48.84 -11.13
N LEU A 14 -55.63 -48.61 -10.95
CA LEU A 14 -54.56 -49.62 -11.07
C LEU A 14 -54.22 -50.19 -9.69
N ARG A 15 -54.58 -51.46 -9.48
CA ARG A 15 -54.13 -52.22 -8.32
C ARG A 15 -52.65 -52.60 -8.53
N LEU A 16 -51.76 -51.98 -7.82
CA LEU A 16 -50.36 -52.39 -7.72
C LEU A 16 -50.24 -53.54 -6.70
N SER A 17 -49.63 -54.60 -7.08
CA SER A 17 -49.43 -55.81 -6.26
C SER A 17 -48.36 -55.53 -5.16
N ALA A 18 -48.57 -56.15 -3.99
CA ALA A 18 -47.71 -55.97 -2.78
C ALA A 18 -46.24 -56.35 -2.96
N ARG A 19 -45.85 -56.96 -4.07
CA ARG A 19 -44.44 -57.28 -4.37
C ARG A 19 -43.63 -56.13 -4.96
N ALA A 20 -44.23 -55.12 -5.55
CA ALA A 20 -43.55 -53.94 -6.08
C ALA A 20 -43.25 -52.92 -4.97
N LEU A 21 -43.97 -52.91 -3.86
CA LEU A 21 -43.77 -51.99 -2.74
C LEU A 21 -42.48 -52.33 -1.93
N ALA A 22 -42.12 -53.62 -1.83
CA ALA A 22 -40.92 -54.06 -1.07
C ALA A 22 -39.62 -53.69 -1.78
N ALA A 23 -39.57 -53.66 -3.13
CA ALA A 23 -38.38 -53.29 -3.90
C ALA A 23 -38.15 -51.78 -3.92
N VAL A 24 -39.20 -50.94 -3.88
CA VAL A 24 -39.10 -49.49 -3.84
C VAL A 24 -38.69 -48.98 -2.46
N LEU A 25 -39.13 -49.63 -1.37
CA LEU A 25 -38.69 -49.31 -0.01
C LEU A 25 -37.22 -49.68 0.24
N GLY A 26 -36.73 -50.79 -0.36
CA GLY A 26 -35.32 -51.19 -0.20
C GLY A 26 -34.31 -50.22 -0.87
N ILE A 27 -34.68 -49.63 -2.01
CA ILE A 27 -33.85 -48.66 -2.72
C ILE A 27 -33.89 -47.29 -2.02
N ALA A 28 -35.01 -46.93 -1.42
CA ALA A 28 -35.11 -45.66 -0.66
C ALA A 28 -34.29 -45.70 0.65
N VAL A 29 -34.11 -46.85 1.30
CA VAL A 29 -33.30 -46.96 2.53
C VAL A 29 -31.80 -46.95 2.20
N LEU A 30 -31.38 -47.49 1.05
CA LEU A 30 -29.95 -47.38 0.64
C LEU A 30 -29.53 -46.02 0.10
N ALA A 31 -30.47 -45.24 -0.47
CA ALA A 31 -30.23 -43.85 -0.86
C ALA A 31 -30.25 -42.87 0.35
N GLY A 32 -30.98 -43.23 1.42
CA GLY A 32 -31.04 -42.41 2.64
C GLY A 32 -29.79 -42.49 3.53
N CYS A 33 -29.03 -43.58 3.50
CA CYS A 33 -27.79 -43.69 4.27
C CYS A 33 -26.62 -42.93 3.67
N GLY A 34 -26.67 -42.48 2.41
CA GLY A 34 -25.65 -41.63 1.78
C GLY A 34 -25.83 -40.13 2.02
N LEU A 35 -26.98 -39.68 2.53
CA LEU A 35 -27.33 -38.28 2.77
C LEU A 35 -27.36 -37.87 4.26
N ILE A 36 -27.18 -38.81 5.19
CA ILE A 36 -27.13 -38.56 6.63
C ILE A 36 -25.68 -38.31 7.09
N GLY A 37 -24.72 -38.32 6.19
CA GLY A 37 -23.29 -38.14 6.46
C GLY A 37 -22.77 -36.71 6.41
N ARG A 38 -23.59 -35.64 6.55
CA ARG A 38 -23.14 -34.25 6.77
C ARG A 38 -24.28 -33.36 7.28
N GLN A 39 -24.95 -33.78 8.31
CA GLN A 39 -25.53 -32.80 9.23
C GLN A 39 -24.43 -32.44 10.22
N GLY A 40 -24.04 -31.18 10.19
CA GLY A 40 -22.94 -30.65 10.96
C GLY A 40 -22.98 -31.07 12.42
N GLY A 41 -21.88 -31.70 12.85
CA GLY A 41 -21.56 -31.63 14.26
C GLY A 41 -21.63 -30.20 14.75
N PRO A 42 -21.70 -29.97 16.04
CA PRO A 42 -21.79 -28.60 16.58
C PRO A 42 -20.66 -27.78 15.90
N GLN A 43 -21.08 -26.71 15.17
CA GLN A 43 -20.12 -25.79 14.54
C GLN A 43 -19.14 -25.38 15.63
N ASP A 44 -17.85 -25.59 15.40
CA ASP A 44 -16.83 -25.14 16.34
C ASP A 44 -17.10 -23.66 16.61
N PRO A 45 -17.24 -23.24 17.89
CA PRO A 45 -17.44 -21.84 18.22
C PRO A 45 -16.45 -20.90 17.51
N ARG A 46 -15.26 -21.41 17.15
CA ARG A 46 -14.26 -20.71 16.35
C ARG A 46 -14.72 -20.43 14.91
N ASP A 47 -15.50 -21.32 14.29
CA ASP A 47 -16.03 -21.10 12.94
C ASP A 47 -17.11 -20.00 12.93
N ALA A 48 -17.93 -19.93 13.95
CA ALA A 48 -18.91 -18.86 14.11
C ALA A 48 -18.23 -17.51 14.36
N VAL A 49 -17.15 -17.47 15.15
CA VAL A 49 -16.34 -16.28 15.39
C VAL A 49 -15.63 -15.84 14.11
N GLN A 50 -15.08 -16.77 13.33
CA GLN A 50 -14.42 -16.49 12.07
C GLN A 50 -15.40 -15.90 11.03
N GLY A 51 -16.60 -16.44 10.92
CA GLY A 51 -17.66 -15.91 10.05
C GLY A 51 -18.08 -14.50 10.42
N SER A 52 -18.22 -14.19 11.73
CA SER A 52 -18.53 -12.84 12.22
C SER A 52 -17.37 -11.86 11.98
N THR A 53 -16.14 -12.30 12.13
CA THR A 53 -14.93 -11.51 11.83
C THR A 53 -14.87 -11.15 10.36
N GLN A 54 -15.14 -12.08 9.45
CA GLN A 54 -15.18 -11.83 8.01
C GLN A 54 -16.27 -10.80 7.62
N ALA A 55 -17.45 -10.84 8.23
CA ALA A 55 -18.49 -9.86 7.99
C ALA A 55 -18.07 -8.44 8.42
N ARG A 56 -17.40 -8.32 9.56
CA ARG A 56 -16.83 -7.07 10.06
C ARG A 56 -15.73 -6.53 9.15
N GLU A 57 -14.80 -7.37 8.74
CA GLU A 57 -13.72 -7.01 7.81
C GLU A 57 -14.28 -6.52 6.46
N ARG A 58 -15.32 -7.16 5.95
CA ARG A 58 -16.01 -6.69 4.74
C ARG A 58 -16.67 -5.33 4.93
N GLN A 59 -17.26 -5.07 6.10
CA GLN A 59 -17.79 -3.74 6.41
C GLN A 59 -16.67 -2.69 6.47
N TRP A 60 -15.56 -2.99 7.09
CA TRP A 60 -14.39 -2.09 7.11
C TRP A 60 -13.86 -1.79 5.71
N ALA A 61 -13.80 -2.80 4.83
CA ALA A 61 -13.42 -2.61 3.44
C ALA A 61 -14.40 -1.68 2.69
N ARG A 62 -15.72 -1.84 2.90
CA ARG A 62 -16.71 -0.93 2.31
C ARG A 62 -16.55 0.50 2.81
N THR A 63 -16.31 0.68 4.11
CA THR A 63 -16.04 1.99 4.69
C THR A 63 -14.82 2.65 4.04
N ALA A 64 -13.72 1.91 3.88
CA ALA A 64 -12.53 2.44 3.19
C ALA A 64 -12.81 2.77 1.71
N TRP A 65 -13.59 1.94 1.04
CA TRP A 65 -13.96 2.16 -0.36
C TRP A 65 -14.82 3.42 -0.56
N ARG A 66 -15.64 3.83 0.42
CA ARG A 66 -16.40 5.09 0.37
C ARG A 66 -15.51 6.31 0.11
N TYR A 67 -14.31 6.32 0.66
CA TYR A 67 -13.35 7.38 0.38
C TYR A 67 -13.05 7.46 -1.13
N VAL A 68 -12.73 6.32 -1.74
CA VAL A 68 -12.40 6.25 -3.16
C VAL A 68 -13.59 6.66 -4.03
N GLU A 69 -14.79 6.18 -3.71
CA GLU A 69 -16.01 6.56 -4.44
C GLU A 69 -16.22 8.07 -4.45
N ASN A 70 -16.09 8.73 -3.28
CA ASN A 70 -16.39 10.15 -3.11
C ASN A 70 -15.30 11.09 -3.64
N ASN A 71 -14.08 10.59 -3.84
CA ASN A 71 -12.92 11.40 -4.16
C ASN A 71 -12.31 11.09 -5.55
N THR A 72 -12.95 10.26 -6.36
CA THR A 72 -12.46 9.91 -7.70
C THR A 72 -12.95 10.91 -8.76
N ASP A 73 -12.03 11.46 -9.55
CA ASP A 73 -12.36 12.15 -10.79
C ASP A 73 -12.91 11.16 -11.83
N GLY A 74 -14.11 11.43 -12.33
CA GLY A 74 -14.84 10.51 -13.19
C GLY A 74 -14.25 10.38 -14.61
N GLU A 75 -13.40 11.28 -15.05
CA GLU A 75 -12.81 11.27 -16.38
C GLU A 75 -11.45 10.55 -16.41
N ARG A 76 -10.56 10.88 -15.46
CA ARG A 76 -9.17 10.42 -15.42
C ARG A 76 -8.94 9.26 -14.45
N GLY A 77 -9.88 9.01 -13.55
CA GLY A 77 -9.74 8.01 -12.50
C GLY A 77 -8.76 8.40 -11.39
N LEU A 78 -8.35 9.68 -11.33
CA LEU A 78 -7.52 10.20 -10.26
C LEU A 78 -8.33 10.30 -8.97
N VAL A 79 -7.75 9.87 -7.86
CA VAL A 79 -8.36 9.94 -6.54
C VAL A 79 -7.65 11.01 -5.72
N ASN A 80 -8.40 11.96 -5.17
CA ASN A 80 -7.84 13.00 -4.30
C ASN A 80 -7.01 12.40 -3.16
N GLY A 81 -5.83 12.94 -2.91
CA GLY A 81 -4.97 12.51 -1.82
C GLY A 81 -5.58 12.78 -0.44
N MET A 82 -6.26 13.90 -0.30
CA MET A 82 -7.03 14.29 0.90
C MET A 82 -8.47 14.60 0.50
N ASP A 83 -9.42 14.24 1.35
CA ASP A 83 -10.86 14.41 1.07
C ASP A 83 -11.19 15.83 0.60
N ARG A 84 -11.89 15.91 -0.54
CA ARG A 84 -12.29 17.17 -1.18
C ARG A 84 -11.14 18.13 -1.52
N SER A 85 -9.91 17.62 -1.62
CA SER A 85 -8.75 18.40 -2.08
C SER A 85 -8.29 17.84 -3.43
N PRO A 86 -8.30 18.59 -4.52
CA PRO A 86 -8.02 18.07 -5.84
C PRO A 86 -6.53 17.77 -6.11
N THR A 87 -5.70 17.78 -5.08
CA THR A 87 -4.28 17.44 -5.18
C THR A 87 -4.07 15.94 -5.13
N VAL A 88 -3.37 15.40 -6.14
CA VAL A 88 -3.01 13.99 -6.26
C VAL A 88 -1.50 13.88 -6.44
N THR A 89 -0.80 13.22 -5.52
CA THR A 89 0.62 12.92 -5.66
C THR A 89 0.85 11.62 -6.41
N VAL A 90 2.09 11.36 -6.84
CA VAL A 90 2.47 10.08 -7.47
C VAL A 90 2.25 8.91 -6.50
N SER A 91 2.51 9.12 -5.20
CA SER A 91 2.19 8.13 -4.16
C SER A 91 0.70 7.82 -4.10
N ASN A 92 -0.17 8.84 -4.22
CA ASN A 92 -1.61 8.62 -4.25
C ASN A 92 -2.07 7.83 -5.48
N MET A 93 -1.38 7.90 -6.60
CA MET A 93 -1.68 7.06 -7.77
C MET A 93 -1.40 5.59 -7.47
N ALA A 94 -0.32 5.29 -6.74
CA ALA A 94 -0.04 3.94 -6.23
C ALA A 94 -1.11 3.47 -5.25
N ASP A 95 -1.51 4.33 -4.29
CA ASP A 95 -2.60 4.06 -3.34
C ASP A 95 -3.92 3.78 -4.06
N ALA A 96 -4.23 4.52 -5.14
CA ALA A 96 -5.45 4.32 -5.93
C ALA A 96 -5.45 2.97 -6.67
N LEU A 97 -4.30 2.54 -7.22
CA LEU A 97 -4.14 1.19 -7.79
C LEU A 97 -4.37 0.12 -6.71
N ALA A 98 -3.71 0.27 -5.56
CA ALA A 98 -3.82 -0.62 -4.42
C ALA A 98 -5.27 -0.78 -3.95
N ALA A 99 -5.94 0.34 -3.69
CA ALA A 99 -7.33 0.37 -3.24
C ALA A 99 -8.29 -0.25 -4.26
N THR A 100 -8.10 0.05 -5.56
CA THR A 100 -8.98 -0.47 -6.63
C THR A 100 -8.82 -1.98 -6.80
N ILE A 101 -7.58 -2.49 -6.78
CA ILE A 101 -7.30 -3.93 -6.84
C ILE A 101 -7.85 -4.63 -5.58
N ALA A 102 -7.62 -4.06 -4.40
CA ALA A 102 -8.11 -4.63 -3.16
C ALA A 102 -9.65 -4.67 -3.11
N ALA A 103 -10.33 -3.61 -3.52
CA ALA A 103 -11.79 -3.57 -3.57
C ALA A 103 -12.36 -4.64 -4.53
N ARG A 104 -11.73 -4.85 -5.68
CA ARG A 104 -12.11 -5.90 -6.63
C ARG A 104 -11.95 -7.30 -6.04
N GLU A 105 -10.79 -7.58 -5.46
CA GLU A 105 -10.46 -8.92 -4.97
C GLU A 105 -11.16 -9.28 -3.65
N LEU A 106 -11.56 -8.29 -2.87
CA LEU A 106 -12.41 -8.44 -1.69
C LEU A 106 -13.91 -8.49 -2.04
N GLY A 107 -14.28 -8.36 -3.33
CA GLY A 107 -15.68 -8.39 -3.78
C GLY A 107 -16.49 -7.17 -3.32
N ILE A 108 -15.84 -6.02 -3.19
CA ILE A 108 -16.50 -4.74 -2.86
C ILE A 108 -17.05 -4.09 -4.13
N ILE A 109 -16.33 -4.21 -5.24
CA ILE A 109 -16.74 -3.69 -6.56
C ILE A 109 -16.82 -4.80 -7.60
N GLU A 110 -17.69 -4.60 -8.58
CA GLU A 110 -17.87 -5.50 -9.71
C GLU A 110 -16.77 -5.35 -10.77
N ALA A 111 -16.62 -6.37 -11.62
CA ALA A 111 -15.60 -6.40 -12.68
C ALA A 111 -15.68 -5.16 -13.59
N ARG A 112 -16.89 -4.76 -14.00
CA ARG A 112 -17.08 -3.62 -14.90
C ARG A 112 -16.61 -2.29 -14.29
N GLU A 113 -16.88 -2.07 -13.01
CA GLU A 113 -16.40 -0.87 -12.30
C GLU A 113 -14.89 -0.91 -12.17
N PHE A 114 -14.32 -2.06 -11.78
CA PHE A 114 -12.89 -2.27 -11.69
C PHE A 114 -12.19 -1.94 -13.02
N ASP A 115 -12.64 -2.54 -14.12
CA ASP A 115 -12.04 -2.32 -15.44
C ASP A 115 -12.12 -0.85 -15.86
N LEU A 116 -13.22 -0.17 -15.59
CA LEU A 116 -13.39 1.25 -15.90
C LEU A 116 -12.41 2.12 -15.10
N ARG A 117 -12.28 1.89 -13.79
CA ARG A 117 -11.37 2.66 -12.92
C ARG A 117 -9.90 2.44 -13.29
N MET A 118 -9.51 1.18 -13.49
CA MET A 118 -8.15 0.82 -13.91
C MET A 118 -7.81 1.43 -15.28
N SER A 119 -8.70 1.31 -16.28
CA SER A 119 -8.46 1.85 -17.62
C SER A 119 -8.30 3.38 -17.60
N ARG A 120 -9.08 4.11 -16.80
CA ARG A 120 -8.97 5.56 -16.68
C ARG A 120 -7.64 5.98 -16.02
N LEU A 121 -7.30 5.38 -14.89
CA LEU A 121 -6.07 5.72 -14.19
C LEU A 121 -4.82 5.36 -15.00
N LEU A 122 -4.77 4.17 -15.59
CA LEU A 122 -3.65 3.75 -16.45
C LEU A 122 -3.59 4.57 -17.76
N GLY A 123 -4.73 4.95 -18.32
CA GLY A 123 -4.82 5.86 -19.46
C GLY A 123 -4.25 7.25 -19.14
N PHE A 124 -4.55 7.78 -17.94
CA PHE A 124 -3.94 9.02 -17.46
C PHE A 124 -2.42 8.87 -17.31
N LEU A 125 -1.93 7.82 -16.66
CA LEU A 125 -0.49 7.55 -16.50
C LEU A 125 0.22 7.43 -17.86
N GLY A 126 -0.45 6.85 -18.85
CA GLY A 126 0.04 6.74 -20.23
C GLY A 126 0.10 8.05 -20.99
N SER A 127 -0.56 9.14 -20.56
CA SER A 127 -0.70 10.39 -21.31
C SER A 127 -0.36 11.66 -20.52
N MET A 128 -0.21 11.58 -19.18
CA MET A 128 0.03 12.74 -18.32
C MET A 128 1.25 13.57 -18.74
N ASP A 129 1.20 14.87 -18.45
CA ASP A 129 2.34 15.78 -18.59
C ASP A 129 3.47 15.35 -17.61
N LEU A 130 4.73 15.47 -18.05
CA LEU A 130 5.90 15.05 -17.26
C LEU A 130 6.74 16.26 -16.87
N SER A 131 7.24 16.27 -15.65
CA SER A 131 8.25 17.23 -15.19
C SER A 131 9.48 17.17 -16.10
N GLU A 132 9.88 18.32 -16.63
CA GLU A 132 10.96 18.44 -17.63
C GLU A 132 10.75 17.54 -18.88
N GLY A 133 9.54 17.07 -19.14
CA GLY A 133 9.25 16.09 -20.19
C GLY A 133 9.82 14.69 -19.93
N ARG A 134 10.23 14.38 -18.71
CA ARG A 134 10.99 13.16 -18.34
C ARG A 134 10.25 12.21 -17.41
N LEU A 135 9.75 12.71 -16.29
CA LEU A 135 9.24 11.90 -15.20
C LEU A 135 7.95 12.50 -14.62
N PRO A 136 7.10 11.72 -13.94
CA PRO A 136 5.94 12.24 -13.25
C PRO A 136 6.28 13.41 -12.33
N ASN A 137 5.54 14.53 -12.43
CA ASN A 137 5.63 15.63 -11.46
C ASN A 137 5.13 15.16 -10.10
N LYS A 138 5.62 15.76 -9.01
CA LYS A 138 5.22 15.35 -7.64
C LYS A 138 3.72 15.40 -7.39
N ALA A 139 3.01 16.35 -8.01
CA ALA A 139 1.58 16.53 -7.82
C ALA A 139 0.84 16.94 -9.09
N TYR A 140 -0.44 16.52 -9.17
CA TYR A 140 -1.37 16.81 -10.25
C TYR A 140 -2.71 17.24 -9.68
N HIS A 141 -3.46 18.02 -10.45
CA HIS A 141 -4.84 18.37 -10.13
C HIS A 141 -5.79 17.29 -10.64
N ALA A 142 -6.56 16.65 -9.75
CA ALA A 142 -7.42 15.51 -10.10
C ALA A 142 -8.35 15.81 -11.30
N GLY A 143 -9.10 16.91 -11.24
CA GLY A 143 -10.12 17.24 -12.25
C GLY A 143 -9.56 17.75 -13.58
N THR A 144 -8.30 18.24 -13.65
CA THR A 144 -7.71 18.72 -14.91
C THR A 144 -6.56 17.87 -15.43
N GLY A 145 -5.98 17.02 -14.59
CA GLY A 145 -4.77 16.25 -14.91
C GLY A 145 -3.50 17.09 -15.08
N LYS A 146 -3.53 18.39 -14.79
CA LYS A 146 -2.39 19.28 -14.97
C LYS A 146 -1.42 19.20 -13.80
N MET A 147 -0.12 19.39 -14.06
CA MET A 147 0.91 19.52 -13.04
C MET A 147 0.64 20.73 -12.16
N ILE A 148 0.72 20.55 -10.84
CA ILE A 148 0.53 21.59 -9.83
C ILE A 148 1.62 21.52 -8.74
N ASN A 149 1.72 22.60 -7.97
CA ASN A 149 2.41 22.56 -6.68
C ASN A 149 1.47 22.12 -5.55
N PHE A 150 1.99 22.01 -4.32
CA PHE A 150 1.19 21.55 -3.17
C PHE A 150 0.12 22.55 -2.70
N GLU A 151 0.18 23.82 -3.16
CA GLU A 151 -0.86 24.83 -2.97
C GLU A 151 -1.94 24.79 -4.06
N GLY A 152 -1.90 23.82 -4.99
CA GLY A 152 -2.88 23.65 -6.06
C GLY A 152 -2.69 24.58 -7.26
N ARG A 153 -1.60 25.33 -7.35
CA ARG A 153 -1.30 26.24 -8.48
C ARG A 153 -0.55 25.50 -9.59
N PRO A 154 -0.83 25.79 -10.89
CA PRO A 154 -0.08 25.19 -11.99
C PRO A 154 1.42 25.41 -11.86
N ALA A 155 2.19 24.31 -11.79
CA ALA A 155 3.65 24.34 -11.66
C ALA A 155 4.28 22.98 -11.98
N ASP A 156 5.49 23.01 -12.54
CA ASP A 156 6.43 21.91 -12.53
C ASP A 156 7.31 22.04 -11.27
N ILE A 157 7.17 21.10 -10.34
CA ILE A 157 7.90 21.09 -9.05
C ILE A 157 8.92 19.95 -8.94
N GLY A 158 9.22 19.30 -10.06
CA GLY A 158 10.13 18.17 -10.08
C GLY A 158 9.43 16.85 -9.74
N TRP A 159 10.22 15.81 -9.55
CA TRP A 159 9.75 14.45 -9.25
C TRP A 159 10.23 13.93 -7.90
N SER A 160 9.52 12.94 -7.39
CA SER A 160 9.94 12.13 -6.24
C SER A 160 10.35 10.73 -6.74
N ALA A 161 11.59 10.36 -6.49
CA ALA A 161 12.09 9.04 -6.84
C ALA A 161 11.45 7.95 -5.96
N VAL A 162 11.14 8.26 -4.71
CA VAL A 162 10.50 7.34 -3.78
C VAL A 162 9.06 7.06 -4.19
N ASP A 163 8.30 8.08 -4.53
CA ASP A 163 6.90 7.91 -4.96
C ASP A 163 6.81 7.15 -6.30
N ILE A 164 7.72 7.47 -7.25
CA ILE A 164 7.83 6.73 -8.51
C ILE A 164 8.15 5.26 -8.26
N GLY A 165 9.07 4.94 -7.34
CA GLY A 165 9.41 3.57 -6.99
C GLY A 165 8.21 2.78 -6.48
N ARG A 166 7.39 3.35 -5.59
CA ARG A 166 6.17 2.69 -5.13
C ARG A 166 5.12 2.56 -6.24
N LEU A 167 4.96 3.58 -7.09
CA LEU A 167 4.07 3.49 -8.25
C LEU A 167 4.51 2.37 -9.21
N LEU A 168 5.82 2.24 -9.48
CA LEU A 168 6.38 1.16 -10.28
C LEU A 168 6.02 -0.21 -9.69
N LEU A 169 6.11 -0.38 -8.37
CA LEU A 169 5.73 -1.62 -7.69
C LEU A 169 4.26 -1.94 -7.92
N TRP A 170 3.36 -0.97 -7.73
CA TRP A 170 1.93 -1.19 -7.91
C TRP A 170 1.50 -1.38 -9.36
N LEU A 171 2.19 -0.77 -10.32
CA LEU A 171 2.01 -1.06 -11.75
C LEU A 171 2.38 -2.51 -12.07
N LYS A 172 3.46 -3.03 -11.44
CA LYS A 172 3.85 -4.42 -11.60
C LYS A 172 2.86 -5.38 -10.94
N ILE A 173 2.42 -5.09 -9.72
CA ILE A 173 1.38 -5.85 -9.02
C ILE A 173 0.08 -5.87 -9.86
N ALA A 174 -0.33 -4.74 -10.43
CA ALA A 174 -1.51 -4.66 -11.28
C ALA A 174 -1.42 -5.60 -12.48
N GLY A 175 -0.30 -5.60 -13.20
CA GLY A 175 -0.08 -6.50 -14.34
C GLY A 175 -0.02 -7.98 -13.95
N GLN A 176 0.59 -8.31 -12.79
CA GLN A 176 0.67 -9.68 -12.30
C GLN A 176 -0.68 -10.24 -11.88
N ARG A 177 -1.48 -9.46 -11.16
CA ARG A 177 -2.77 -9.90 -10.62
C ARG A 177 -3.91 -9.80 -11.64
N HIS A 178 -3.79 -8.89 -12.60
CA HIS A 178 -4.78 -8.59 -13.63
C HIS A 178 -4.08 -8.38 -14.98
N SER A 179 -3.70 -9.48 -15.64
CA SER A 179 -2.81 -9.50 -16.82
C SER A 179 -3.32 -8.66 -17.99
N GLN A 180 -4.64 -8.40 -18.09
CA GLN A 180 -5.21 -7.49 -19.09
C GLN A 180 -4.68 -6.05 -19.00
N PHE A 181 -4.10 -5.65 -17.88
CA PHE A 181 -3.53 -4.32 -17.65
C PHE A 181 -2.00 -4.25 -17.78
N GLN A 182 -1.32 -5.39 -18.00
CA GLN A 182 0.15 -5.42 -18.10
C GLN A 182 0.66 -4.48 -19.20
N GLU A 183 0.08 -4.53 -20.39
CA GLU A 183 0.51 -3.71 -21.51
C GLU A 183 0.30 -2.20 -21.28
N TYR A 184 -0.76 -1.83 -20.57
CA TYR A 184 -1.02 -0.43 -20.20
C TYR A 184 0.03 0.08 -19.21
N ALA A 185 0.40 -0.73 -18.21
CA ALA A 185 1.46 -0.41 -17.25
C ALA A 185 2.80 -0.26 -17.97
N ASP A 186 3.17 -1.19 -18.84
CA ASP A 186 4.39 -1.15 -19.62
C ASP A 186 4.47 0.11 -20.50
N LYS A 187 3.39 0.46 -21.21
CA LYS A 187 3.30 1.68 -22.03
C LYS A 187 3.47 2.96 -21.22
N ALA A 188 2.93 3.02 -19.99
CA ALA A 188 3.12 4.17 -19.11
C ALA A 188 4.60 4.31 -18.73
N VAL A 189 5.23 3.23 -18.26
CA VAL A 189 6.59 3.24 -17.75
C VAL A 189 7.63 3.50 -18.84
N VAL A 190 7.46 2.93 -20.03
CA VAL A 190 8.42 3.09 -21.14
C VAL A 190 8.55 4.53 -21.64
N ARG A 191 7.57 5.39 -21.35
CA ARG A 191 7.62 6.83 -21.67
C ARG A 191 8.60 7.60 -20.78
N TRP A 192 8.88 7.10 -19.59
CA TRP A 192 9.67 7.83 -18.58
C TRP A 192 11.16 7.72 -18.87
N ASN A 193 11.89 8.79 -18.56
CA ASN A 193 13.34 8.84 -18.68
C ASN A 193 13.99 8.68 -17.31
N PHE A 194 14.66 7.56 -17.09
CA PHE A 194 15.21 7.17 -15.80
C PHE A 194 16.67 7.64 -15.59
N CYS A 195 17.24 8.43 -16.50
CA CYS A 195 18.67 8.80 -16.43
C CYS A 195 19.05 9.55 -15.13
N GLU A 196 18.12 10.33 -14.58
CA GLU A 196 18.44 11.18 -13.44
C GLU A 196 17.76 10.77 -12.13
N VAL A 197 16.78 9.84 -12.17
CA VAL A 197 15.99 9.44 -10.99
C VAL A 197 16.62 8.29 -10.21
N ILE A 198 17.39 7.45 -10.90
CA ILE A 198 18.14 6.35 -10.29
C ILE A 198 19.49 6.24 -11.04
N ASP A 199 20.59 6.20 -10.31
CA ASP A 199 21.90 6.00 -10.94
C ASP A 199 22.19 4.50 -11.20
N ASN A 200 23.34 4.21 -11.83
CA ASN A 200 23.71 2.83 -12.20
C ASN A 200 23.91 1.90 -10.99
N CYS A 201 24.16 2.47 -9.80
CA CYS A 201 24.29 1.73 -8.55
C CYS A 201 23.02 1.69 -7.73
N GLY A 202 21.93 2.31 -8.21
CA GLY A 202 20.63 2.25 -7.59
C GLY A 202 20.41 3.27 -6.47
N VAL A 203 21.13 4.39 -6.49
CA VAL A 203 20.84 5.53 -5.61
C VAL A 203 19.68 6.32 -6.18
N LEU A 204 18.65 6.57 -5.37
CA LEU A 204 17.47 7.34 -5.75
C LEU A 204 17.72 8.85 -5.65
N ARG A 205 17.29 9.57 -6.69
CA ARG A 205 17.45 11.03 -6.77
C ARG A 205 16.14 11.72 -7.11
N GLY A 206 15.64 12.47 -6.14
CA GLY A 206 14.53 13.40 -6.34
C GLY A 206 14.96 14.67 -7.06
N SER A 207 13.98 15.41 -7.54
CA SER A 207 14.15 16.71 -8.16
C SER A 207 13.31 17.77 -7.46
N GLY A 208 13.81 18.99 -7.40
CA GLY A 208 13.11 20.16 -6.89
C GLY A 208 13.36 21.40 -7.73
N ARG A 209 12.66 22.48 -7.39
CA ARG A 209 12.83 23.80 -7.98
C ARG A 209 13.30 24.79 -6.91
N ALA A 210 14.38 25.49 -7.17
CA ALA A 210 14.81 26.62 -6.35
C ALA A 210 13.84 27.81 -6.57
N ALA A 211 13.91 28.81 -5.70
CA ALA A 211 13.09 30.04 -5.79
C ALA A 211 13.19 30.76 -7.15
N GLY A 212 14.33 30.64 -7.84
CA GLY A 212 14.55 31.18 -9.18
C GLY A 212 14.11 30.26 -10.34
N GLY A 213 13.40 29.15 -10.06
CA GLY A 213 12.91 28.20 -11.07
C GLY A 213 13.97 27.19 -11.55
N GLN A 214 15.24 27.33 -11.12
CA GLN A 214 16.31 26.40 -11.47
C GLN A 214 16.05 25.03 -10.82
N SER A 215 16.18 23.96 -11.60
CA SER A 215 16.07 22.60 -11.06
C SER A 215 17.34 22.18 -10.33
N PHE A 216 17.15 21.39 -9.28
CA PHE A 216 18.23 20.74 -8.55
C PHE A 216 17.87 19.27 -8.27
N ARG A 217 18.89 18.46 -8.02
CA ARG A 217 18.77 17.04 -7.69
C ARG A 217 19.28 16.81 -6.27
N TYR A 218 18.64 15.89 -5.56
CA TYR A 218 19.07 15.50 -4.22
C TYR A 218 18.91 13.99 -4.04
N GLN A 219 19.71 13.39 -3.16
CA GLN A 219 19.51 12.00 -2.78
C GLN A 219 18.20 11.93 -1.98
N GLU A 220 17.26 11.16 -2.50
CA GLU A 220 15.93 10.99 -1.90
C GLU A 220 15.80 9.59 -1.28
N GLY A 221 15.00 9.55 -0.25
CA GLY A 221 14.72 8.33 0.49
C GLY A 221 15.53 8.26 1.79
N ARG A 222 14.90 7.59 2.75
CA ARG A 222 15.44 7.28 4.07
C ARG A 222 14.96 5.90 4.44
N LEU A 223 15.54 5.35 5.48
CA LEU A 223 15.27 4.03 5.97
C LEU A 223 13.76 3.70 5.96
N GLY A 224 13.42 2.62 5.31
CA GLY A 224 12.07 2.14 5.14
C GLY A 224 11.48 2.48 3.76
N TYR A 225 11.11 3.72 3.50
CA TYR A 225 10.53 4.13 2.21
C TYR A 225 11.49 3.99 1.04
N GLU A 226 12.79 4.20 1.27
CA GLU A 226 13.81 4.00 0.24
C GLU A 226 13.90 2.53 -0.19
N GLN A 227 13.82 1.59 0.75
CA GLN A 227 13.86 0.16 0.47
C GLN A 227 12.61 -0.32 -0.27
N LEU A 228 11.44 0.20 0.11
CA LEU A 228 10.19 -0.06 -0.60
C LEU A 228 10.25 0.44 -2.05
N ALA A 229 10.71 1.68 -2.24
CA ALA A 229 10.88 2.27 -3.57
C ALA A 229 11.92 1.51 -4.41
N GLY A 230 13.07 1.16 -3.84
CA GLY A 230 14.11 0.38 -4.48
C GLY A 230 13.61 -0.98 -4.97
N ALA A 231 12.70 -1.62 -4.22
CA ALA A 231 12.04 -2.84 -4.66
C ALA A 231 11.17 -2.61 -5.91
N GLY A 232 10.47 -1.47 -5.98
CA GLY A 232 9.70 -1.09 -7.16
C GLY A 232 10.57 -0.94 -8.41
N TYR A 233 11.68 -0.24 -8.32
CA TYR A 233 12.64 -0.17 -9.44
C TYR A 233 13.19 -1.55 -9.81
N ALA A 234 13.55 -2.36 -8.82
CA ALA A 234 14.08 -3.72 -9.06
C ALA A 234 13.04 -4.63 -9.74
N ALA A 235 11.75 -4.47 -9.48
CA ALA A 235 10.68 -5.21 -10.14
C ALA A 235 10.61 -4.94 -11.65
N TRP A 236 11.19 -3.84 -12.13
CA TRP A 236 11.31 -3.46 -13.53
C TRP A 236 12.72 -3.68 -14.11
N GLY A 237 13.59 -4.39 -13.38
CA GLY A 237 14.91 -4.78 -13.83
C GLY A 237 16.04 -3.77 -13.57
N PHE A 238 15.76 -2.66 -12.87
CA PHE A 238 16.82 -1.72 -12.48
C PHE A 238 17.71 -2.32 -11.40
N GLN A 239 19.01 -2.04 -11.47
CA GLN A 239 19.96 -2.39 -10.40
C GLN A 239 19.80 -1.41 -9.24
N ALA A 240 18.81 -1.66 -8.38
CA ALA A 240 18.46 -0.78 -7.26
C ALA A 240 19.21 -1.16 -5.96
N ARG A 241 20.46 -1.65 -6.04
CA ARG A 241 21.18 -2.19 -4.89
C ARG A 241 21.29 -1.18 -3.75
N ALA A 242 21.75 0.05 -4.04
CA ALA A 242 21.96 1.06 -3.02
C ALA A 242 20.67 1.51 -2.29
N SER A 243 19.51 1.45 -2.97
CA SER A 243 18.22 1.79 -2.38
C SER A 243 17.46 0.58 -1.83
N ALA A 244 17.70 -0.62 -2.36
CA ALA A 244 17.02 -1.82 -1.92
C ALA A 244 17.68 -2.49 -0.70
N GLU A 245 18.96 -2.25 -0.45
CA GLU A 245 19.68 -2.68 0.74
C GLU A 245 19.49 -1.66 1.88
N LEU A 246 19.63 -2.12 3.14
CA LEU A 246 19.56 -1.21 4.27
C LEU A 246 20.76 -0.24 4.23
N PRO A 247 20.54 1.06 4.48
CA PRO A 247 21.63 2.03 4.62
C PRO A 247 22.45 1.74 5.87
N ALA A 248 23.52 2.52 6.09
CA ALA A 248 24.22 2.51 7.37
C ALA A 248 23.22 2.82 8.49
N THR A 249 23.14 1.92 9.47
CA THR A 249 22.24 2.05 10.62
C THR A 249 23.02 2.00 11.91
N GLU A 250 22.57 2.78 12.88
CA GLU A 250 22.94 2.66 14.29
C GLU A 250 21.73 2.13 15.07
N ALA A 251 21.93 1.80 16.36
CA ALA A 251 20.88 1.31 17.23
C ALA A 251 20.80 2.15 18.52
N VAL A 252 19.59 2.49 18.89
CA VAL A 252 19.26 3.05 20.20
C VAL A 252 18.58 1.99 21.05
N ASN A 253 18.84 1.99 22.37
CA ASN A 253 18.14 1.12 23.30
C ASN A 253 16.92 1.84 23.86
N ILE A 254 15.72 1.30 23.59
CA ILE A 254 14.45 1.81 24.13
C ILE A 254 13.82 0.64 24.92
N TYR A 255 13.57 0.81 26.20
CA TYR A 255 13.03 -0.21 27.10
C TYR A 255 13.83 -1.53 27.14
N GLY A 256 15.13 -1.48 26.87
CA GLY A 256 15.97 -2.69 26.81
C GLY A 256 15.97 -3.40 25.46
N LEU A 257 15.27 -2.87 24.46
CA LEU A 257 15.22 -3.42 23.10
C LEU A 257 16.00 -2.51 22.13
N PRO A 258 16.81 -3.07 21.22
CA PRO A 258 17.48 -2.29 20.19
C PRO A 258 16.49 -1.86 19.13
N VAL A 259 16.52 -0.58 18.76
CA VAL A 259 15.78 -0.02 17.61
C VAL A 259 16.81 0.58 16.66
N ARG A 260 16.90 0.03 15.45
CA ARG A 260 17.79 0.56 14.42
C ARG A 260 17.19 1.80 13.78
N TYR A 261 18.04 2.77 13.50
CA TYR A 261 17.68 3.99 12.80
C TYR A 261 18.72 4.33 11.72
N ASP A 262 18.34 5.20 10.77
CA ASP A 262 19.20 5.67 9.69
C ASP A 262 20.32 6.55 10.25
N ALA A 263 21.57 6.10 10.12
CA ALA A 263 22.74 6.80 10.63
C ALA A 263 23.22 7.94 9.71
N ARG A 264 22.60 8.13 8.54
CA ARG A 264 22.96 9.23 7.64
C ARG A 264 22.61 10.58 8.26
N ASP A 265 23.53 11.53 8.17
CA ASP A 265 23.36 12.86 8.79
C ASP A 265 22.21 13.64 8.16
N ALA A 266 21.16 13.89 8.93
CA ALA A 266 20.00 14.67 8.51
C ALA A 266 20.37 16.10 8.09
N ARG A 267 21.45 16.68 8.63
CA ARG A 267 21.94 18.02 8.26
C ARG A 267 22.54 18.02 6.85
N ALA A 268 23.22 16.93 6.48
CA ALA A 268 23.78 16.79 5.14
C ALA A 268 22.70 16.53 4.08
N THR A 269 21.58 15.97 4.46
CA THR A 269 20.49 15.60 3.57
C THR A 269 19.34 16.59 3.57
N GLY A 270 19.27 17.48 4.56
CA GLY A 270 18.17 18.43 4.75
C GLY A 270 16.82 17.80 5.13
N VAL A 271 16.80 16.50 5.46
CA VAL A 271 15.58 15.76 5.76
C VAL A 271 15.74 14.95 7.04
N PRO A 272 14.80 15.04 8.01
CA PRO A 272 14.80 14.16 9.17
C PRO A 272 14.81 12.69 8.78
N THR A 273 15.38 11.83 9.64
CA THR A 273 15.49 10.40 9.44
C THR A 273 14.64 9.65 10.48
N PRO A 274 13.30 9.79 10.47
CA PRO A 274 12.44 9.16 11.46
C PRO A 274 12.32 7.66 11.24
N VAL A 275 12.23 6.90 12.32
CA VAL A 275 11.81 5.50 12.29
C VAL A 275 10.29 5.45 12.32
N LEU A 276 9.68 5.10 11.19
CA LEU A 276 8.24 5.05 10.99
C LEU A 276 7.74 3.62 10.85
N THR A 277 6.49 3.37 11.21
CA THR A 277 5.89 2.03 11.12
C THR A 277 5.46 1.69 9.69
N MET A 278 4.88 2.66 8.96
CA MET A 278 4.19 2.37 7.70
C MET A 278 5.09 1.80 6.60
N PRO A 279 6.34 2.24 6.38
CA PRO A 279 7.19 1.62 5.38
C PRO A 279 7.43 0.12 5.63
N PHE A 280 7.57 -0.29 6.89
CA PHE A 280 7.73 -1.71 7.26
C PHE A 280 6.43 -2.51 7.11
N VAL A 281 5.28 -1.88 7.34
CA VAL A 281 3.95 -2.45 7.07
C VAL A 281 3.79 -2.71 5.57
N LEU A 282 4.04 -1.72 4.72
CA LEU A 282 3.94 -1.85 3.27
C LEU A 282 4.89 -2.92 2.73
N MET A 283 6.18 -2.90 3.16
CA MET A 283 7.12 -3.96 2.79
C MET A 283 6.66 -5.35 3.23
N GLY A 284 5.95 -5.47 4.35
CA GLY A 284 5.38 -6.74 4.80
C GLY A 284 4.24 -7.21 3.91
N MET A 285 3.26 -6.36 3.66
CA MET A 285 2.06 -6.69 2.89
C MET A 285 2.38 -6.86 1.39
N GLU A 286 3.12 -5.92 0.83
CA GLU A 286 3.42 -5.89 -0.60
C GLU A 286 4.52 -6.91 -0.96
N LEU A 287 5.62 -7.00 -0.20
CA LEU A 287 6.83 -7.76 -0.54
C LEU A 287 7.09 -8.99 0.34
N GLY A 288 6.43 -9.13 1.50
CA GLY A 288 6.69 -10.21 2.48
C GLY A 288 8.05 -10.10 3.17
N TRP A 289 8.62 -8.91 3.26
CA TRP A 289 9.97 -8.64 3.78
C TRP A 289 11.04 -9.51 3.12
N ASP A 290 11.02 -9.59 1.80
CA ASP A 290 11.92 -10.44 1.01
C ASP A 290 13.38 -9.95 0.95
N ARG A 291 13.64 -8.75 1.48
CA ARG A 291 14.98 -8.16 1.55
C ARG A 291 15.66 -8.46 2.88
N PRO A 292 16.99 -8.74 2.88
CA PRO A 292 17.75 -8.98 4.11
C PRO A 292 17.58 -7.84 5.13
N GLY A 293 17.38 -8.19 6.40
CA GLY A 293 17.28 -7.25 7.51
C GLY A 293 15.95 -6.49 7.63
N THR A 294 15.10 -6.44 6.59
CA THR A 294 13.84 -5.67 6.65
C THR A 294 12.81 -6.28 7.62
N ARG A 295 12.76 -7.62 7.70
CA ARG A 295 11.91 -8.33 8.68
C ARG A 295 12.33 -8.04 10.11
N GLU A 296 13.64 -8.11 10.39
CA GLU A 296 14.17 -7.83 11.73
C GLU A 296 13.87 -6.39 12.17
N MET A 297 14.02 -5.43 11.25
CA MET A 297 13.66 -4.04 11.54
C MET A 297 12.16 -3.85 11.76
N ALA A 298 11.32 -4.46 10.93
CA ALA A 298 9.87 -4.47 11.15
C ALA A 298 9.52 -5.03 12.52
N ASP A 299 10.16 -6.14 12.91
CA ASP A 299 9.98 -6.75 14.23
C ASP A 299 10.41 -5.81 15.36
N GLN A 300 11.53 -5.11 15.23
CA GLN A 300 11.97 -4.12 16.22
C GLN A 300 10.94 -3.00 16.37
N VAL A 301 10.51 -2.40 15.25
CA VAL A 301 9.53 -1.31 15.24
C VAL A 301 8.18 -1.74 15.84
N PHE A 302 7.71 -2.94 15.55
CA PHE A 302 6.44 -3.44 16.09
C PHE A 302 6.55 -3.78 17.59
N ARG A 303 7.61 -4.48 17.98
CA ARG A 303 7.82 -4.91 19.37
C ARG A 303 8.02 -3.75 20.33
N ILE A 304 8.69 -2.68 19.92
CA ILE A 304 8.92 -1.54 20.81
C ILE A 304 7.62 -0.78 21.11
N GLN A 305 6.67 -0.73 20.19
CA GLN A 305 5.36 -0.13 20.40
C GLN A 305 4.50 -1.01 21.32
N GLU A 306 4.57 -2.33 21.16
CA GLU A 306 3.95 -3.29 22.07
C GLU A 306 4.55 -3.18 23.49
N GLU A 307 5.88 -3.01 23.60
CA GLU A 307 6.56 -2.89 24.89
C GLU A 307 6.17 -1.58 25.60
N ARG A 308 5.99 -0.48 24.89
CA ARG A 308 5.44 0.77 25.44
C ARG A 308 4.05 0.56 26.05
N TRP A 309 3.19 -0.15 25.33
CA TRP A 309 1.87 -0.51 25.85
C TRP A 309 1.95 -1.36 27.12
N LYS A 310 2.83 -2.36 27.16
CA LYS A 310 3.00 -3.22 28.35
C LYS A 310 3.45 -2.42 29.57
N ARG A 311 4.38 -1.49 29.42
CA ARG A 311 4.98 -0.71 30.51
C ARG A 311 4.16 0.52 30.90
N GLU A 312 3.72 1.27 29.92
CA GLU A 312 3.11 2.59 30.12
C GLU A 312 1.59 2.59 29.90
N ARG A 313 1.04 1.47 29.43
CA ARG A 313 -0.36 1.36 29.00
C ARG A 313 -0.73 2.33 27.86
N GLN A 314 0.27 2.89 27.16
CA GLN A 314 0.09 3.75 26.04
C GLN A 314 0.01 2.94 24.74
N VAL A 315 -1.19 2.88 24.16
CA VAL A 315 -1.37 2.29 22.82
C VAL A 315 -0.67 3.18 21.79
N THR A 316 0.14 2.58 20.94
CA THR A 316 1.04 3.28 20.02
C THR A 316 1.02 2.62 18.65
N ALA A 317 0.79 3.41 17.58
CA ALA A 317 0.92 2.98 16.19
C ALA A 317 1.40 4.17 15.37
N ARG A 318 2.67 4.56 15.55
CA ARG A 318 3.22 5.80 15.04
C ARG A 318 3.74 5.68 13.62
N THR A 319 3.32 6.60 12.78
CA THR A 319 3.84 6.79 11.43
C THR A 319 3.61 8.20 10.95
N ASP A 320 4.12 8.55 9.77
CA ASP A 320 3.79 9.80 9.10
C ASP A 320 2.29 9.92 8.81
N TRP A 321 1.76 11.13 8.78
CA TRP A 321 0.39 11.39 8.40
C TRP A 321 0.21 12.84 7.88
N GLN A 322 -0.91 13.11 7.20
CA GLN A 322 -1.18 14.40 6.58
C GLN A 322 -2.24 15.18 7.34
N SER A 323 -1.96 16.47 7.57
CA SER A 323 -2.86 17.43 8.20
C SER A 323 -3.35 18.46 7.18
N ARG A 324 -4.58 18.98 7.37
CA ARG A 324 -5.09 20.15 6.63
C ARG A 324 -4.45 21.47 7.11
N GLU A 325 -3.93 21.46 8.32
CA GLU A 325 -3.30 22.60 8.97
C GLU A 325 -1.80 22.36 9.10
N ALA A 326 -1.04 23.44 9.25
CA ALA A 326 0.38 23.31 9.52
C ALA A 326 0.63 22.42 10.77
N PRO A 327 1.61 21.52 10.69
CA PRO A 327 2.72 21.46 9.73
C PRO A 327 2.41 20.68 8.43
N TYR A 328 1.18 20.41 8.06
CA TYR A 328 0.67 19.71 6.88
C TYR A 328 1.15 18.25 6.74
N VAL A 329 2.40 17.97 7.03
CA VAL A 329 2.99 16.63 7.10
C VAL A 329 3.58 16.46 8.48
N VAL A 330 3.14 15.44 9.19
CA VAL A 330 3.60 15.06 10.52
C VAL A 330 4.40 13.76 10.41
N LEU A 331 5.62 13.77 10.89
CA LEU A 331 6.52 12.62 11.00
C LEU A 331 6.44 12.10 12.43
N ASP A 332 5.38 11.36 12.73
CA ASP A 332 5.14 10.80 14.06
C ASP A 332 5.91 9.49 14.22
N SER A 333 7.03 9.52 14.94
CA SER A 333 8.05 8.48 14.88
C SER A 333 8.17 7.65 16.15
N VAL A 334 8.71 6.46 15.97
CA VAL A 334 9.23 5.62 17.07
C VAL A 334 10.53 6.21 17.62
N PHE A 335 11.36 6.75 16.71
CA PHE A 335 12.61 7.43 17.06
C PHE A 335 12.97 8.45 15.97
N ALA A 336 13.28 9.66 16.35
CA ALA A 336 13.80 10.69 15.47
C ALA A 336 14.58 11.75 16.25
N ALA A 337 15.56 12.38 15.58
CA ALA A 337 16.34 13.50 16.12
C ALA A 337 16.96 13.23 17.52
N GLY A 338 17.32 11.97 17.80
CA GLY A 338 17.93 11.56 19.08
C GLY A 338 16.95 11.16 20.19
N TYR A 339 15.63 11.25 19.95
CA TYR A 339 14.61 10.99 20.98
C TYR A 339 13.62 9.89 20.56
N PRO A 340 13.29 8.97 21.49
CA PRO A 340 12.15 8.07 21.32
C PRO A 340 10.83 8.86 21.30
N TRP A 341 9.88 8.35 20.53
CA TRP A 341 8.51 8.87 20.49
C TRP A 341 8.42 10.34 20.07
N ASN A 342 9.37 10.81 19.25
CA ASN A 342 9.42 12.19 18.80
C ASN A 342 8.46 12.37 17.60
N THR A 343 7.67 13.47 17.64
CA THR A 343 6.72 13.86 16.59
C THR A 343 7.21 15.16 15.97
N LEU A 344 7.64 15.09 14.71
CA LEU A 344 8.20 16.23 13.97
C LEU A 344 7.27 16.68 12.85
N GLY A 345 7.28 17.98 12.55
CA GLY A 345 6.76 18.47 11.29
C GLY A 345 7.79 18.31 10.16
N ALA A 346 7.35 18.46 8.91
CA ALA A 346 8.25 18.54 7.76
C ALA A 346 9.22 19.73 7.85
N ASP A 347 8.91 20.74 8.68
CA ASP A 347 9.76 21.88 9.02
C ASP A 347 10.83 21.56 10.08
N GLY A 348 10.89 20.32 10.56
CA GLY A 348 11.83 19.83 11.56
C GLY A 348 11.53 20.26 13.00
N LYS A 349 10.41 20.95 13.26
CA LYS A 349 9.99 21.31 14.61
C LYS A 349 9.22 20.21 15.30
N GLU A 350 9.21 20.25 16.64
CA GLU A 350 8.50 19.28 17.47
C GLU A 350 7.01 19.64 17.61
N TYR A 351 6.16 18.63 17.53
CA TYR A 351 4.70 18.73 17.58
C TYR A 351 4.08 17.60 18.43
N ASP A 352 4.52 17.42 19.64
CA ASP A 352 4.15 16.30 20.54
C ASP A 352 2.64 16.10 20.68
N LYS A 353 1.86 17.18 20.63
CA LYS A 353 0.38 17.12 20.71
C LYS A 353 -0.25 16.47 19.49
N LEU A 354 0.50 16.30 18.41
CA LEU A 354 0.05 15.66 17.17
C LEU A 354 0.43 14.18 17.09
N ALA A 355 0.99 13.62 18.16
CA ALA A 355 1.26 12.20 18.27
C ALA A 355 -0.04 11.38 18.11
N LEU A 356 -0.02 10.36 17.23
CA LEU A 356 -1.21 9.69 16.75
C LEU A 356 -1.12 8.16 16.89
N VAL A 357 -2.17 7.53 17.38
CA VAL A 357 -2.42 6.11 17.10
C VAL A 357 -3.01 6.04 15.68
N SER A 358 -2.16 5.78 14.70
CA SER A 358 -2.54 5.81 13.28
C SER A 358 -3.43 4.64 12.90
N THR A 359 -4.55 4.92 12.24
CA THR A 359 -5.46 3.90 11.71
C THR A 359 -4.75 2.97 10.73
N ARG A 360 -4.00 3.52 9.76
CA ARG A 360 -3.31 2.69 8.75
C ARG A 360 -2.20 1.82 9.33
N ALA A 361 -1.43 2.34 10.27
CA ALA A 361 -0.40 1.56 10.94
C ALA A 361 -1.02 0.46 11.83
N ALA A 362 -2.12 0.76 12.54
CA ALA A 362 -2.83 -0.20 13.36
C ALA A 362 -3.38 -1.38 12.53
N PHE A 363 -4.08 -1.11 11.42
CA PHE A 363 -4.56 -2.15 10.51
C PHE A 363 -3.42 -2.98 9.91
N GLY A 364 -2.33 -2.33 9.51
CA GLY A 364 -1.17 -3.02 8.94
C GLY A 364 -0.47 -3.92 9.96
N MET A 365 -0.21 -3.44 11.17
CA MET A 365 0.38 -4.25 12.24
C MET A 365 -0.51 -5.44 12.60
N TRP A 366 -1.82 -5.23 12.69
CA TRP A 366 -2.79 -6.29 12.95
C TRP A 366 -2.83 -7.36 11.84
N ALA A 367 -2.74 -6.95 10.58
CA ALA A 367 -2.72 -7.88 9.47
C ALA A 367 -1.44 -8.74 9.43
N LEU A 368 -0.30 -8.16 9.82
CA LEU A 368 1.02 -8.78 9.73
C LEU A 368 1.43 -9.56 10.97
N ARG A 369 0.97 -9.14 12.14
CA ARG A 369 1.36 -9.72 13.44
C ARG A 369 0.15 -9.93 14.35
N PRO A 370 -0.60 -11.01 14.17
CA PRO A 370 -1.71 -11.32 15.05
C PRO A 370 -1.23 -11.54 16.49
N GLY A 371 -1.98 -11.04 17.46
CA GLY A 371 -1.69 -11.17 18.88
C GLY A 371 -2.43 -10.13 19.71
N GLU A 372 -2.31 -10.20 21.03
CA GLU A 372 -3.05 -9.36 21.99
C GLU A 372 -2.88 -7.86 21.71
N TYR A 373 -1.65 -7.42 21.40
CA TYR A 373 -1.39 -6.01 21.09
C TYR A 373 -2.03 -5.57 19.78
N ALA A 374 -1.99 -6.42 18.76
CA ALA A 374 -2.65 -6.16 17.48
C ALA A 374 -4.17 -6.03 17.63
N ASP A 375 -4.79 -6.89 18.44
CA ASP A 375 -6.21 -6.80 18.78
C ASP A 375 -6.53 -5.51 19.52
N ARG A 376 -5.67 -5.09 20.45
CA ARG A 376 -5.78 -3.80 21.15
C ARG A 376 -5.69 -2.61 20.20
N LEU A 377 -4.83 -2.67 19.18
CA LEU A 377 -4.75 -1.64 18.13
C LEU A 377 -6.07 -1.52 17.39
N ILE A 378 -6.64 -2.63 16.95
CA ILE A 378 -7.92 -2.65 16.24
C ILE A 378 -9.06 -2.16 17.14
N GLU A 379 -9.13 -2.59 18.39
CA GLU A 379 -10.11 -2.07 19.38
C GLU A 379 -10.05 -0.54 19.48
N THR A 380 -8.84 0.02 19.41
CA THR A 380 -8.62 1.47 19.51
C THR A 380 -9.10 2.21 18.27
N VAL A 381 -8.92 1.66 17.06
CA VAL A 381 -9.16 2.39 15.81
C VAL A 381 -10.46 1.99 15.09
N GLN A 382 -11.07 0.84 15.39
CA GLN A 382 -12.20 0.28 14.61
C GLN A 382 -13.46 1.17 14.54
N HIS A 383 -13.53 2.24 15.32
CA HIS A 383 -14.63 3.22 15.32
C HIS A 383 -14.26 4.58 14.75
N LEU A 384 -13.01 4.73 14.26
CA LEU A 384 -12.47 6.00 13.78
C LEU A 384 -12.77 6.20 12.30
N TYR A 385 -14.05 6.31 11.94
CA TYR A 385 -14.47 6.52 10.55
C TYR A 385 -15.74 7.34 10.46
N ASP A 386 -15.95 7.95 9.31
CA ASP A 386 -17.24 8.47 8.86
C ASP A 386 -17.87 7.40 7.94
N PRO A 387 -19.10 6.91 8.22
CA PRO A 387 -19.71 5.81 7.48
C PRO A 387 -19.88 6.09 5.98
N ASP A 388 -19.99 7.35 5.59
CA ASP A 388 -20.21 7.78 4.22
C ASP A 388 -18.94 8.28 3.52
N ARG A 389 -17.85 8.55 4.28
CA ARG A 389 -16.64 9.21 3.74
C ARG A 389 -15.36 8.40 3.90
N GLY A 390 -15.30 7.44 4.83
CA GLY A 390 -14.14 6.59 5.02
C GLY A 390 -13.46 6.74 6.39
N TRP A 391 -12.26 6.17 6.51
CA TRP A 391 -11.47 6.10 7.75
C TRP A 391 -10.72 7.39 8.03
N PHE A 392 -10.74 7.82 9.28
CA PHE A 392 -9.92 8.92 9.81
C PHE A 392 -8.46 8.51 9.94
N GLU A 393 -7.56 9.49 9.96
CA GLU A 393 -6.11 9.28 10.16
C GLU A 393 -5.79 8.53 11.46
N GLY A 394 -6.55 8.75 12.53
CA GLY A 394 -6.32 8.04 13.77
C GLY A 394 -6.90 8.75 14.99
N ARG A 395 -6.26 8.51 16.13
CA ARG A 395 -6.62 9.05 17.43
C ARG A 395 -5.40 9.68 18.08
N LEU A 396 -5.49 10.92 18.51
CA LEU A 396 -4.41 11.61 19.22
C LEU A 396 -4.05 10.88 20.52
N GLU A 397 -2.78 10.60 20.73
CA GLU A 397 -2.30 9.89 21.95
C GLU A 397 -2.62 10.66 23.23
N ALA A 398 -2.38 11.99 23.23
CA ALA A 398 -2.50 12.80 24.43
C ALA A 398 -3.94 13.04 24.91
N SER A 399 -4.85 13.30 23.97
CA SER A 399 -6.24 13.65 24.29
C SER A 399 -7.24 12.52 24.11
N GLY A 400 -6.88 11.49 23.36
CA GLY A 400 -7.79 10.44 22.94
C GLY A 400 -8.82 10.89 21.89
N ALA A 401 -8.74 12.14 21.40
CA ALA A 401 -9.67 12.67 20.41
C ALA A 401 -9.40 12.09 19.02
N PRO A 402 -10.43 11.85 18.19
CA PRO A 402 -10.25 11.47 16.80
C PRO A 402 -9.54 12.57 16.01
N GLN A 403 -8.56 12.19 15.18
CA GLN A 403 -8.02 13.04 14.13
C GLN A 403 -8.80 12.78 12.86
N THR A 404 -9.77 13.64 12.55
CA THR A 404 -10.82 13.40 11.56
C THR A 404 -10.43 13.71 10.11
N ASN A 405 -9.16 13.97 9.83
CA ASN A 405 -8.70 14.03 8.45
C ASN A 405 -8.91 12.69 7.76
N LEU A 406 -9.28 12.76 6.50
CA LEU A 406 -9.52 11.62 5.63
C LEU A 406 -8.54 11.68 4.48
N THR A 407 -7.73 10.64 4.28
CA THR A 407 -6.77 10.56 3.19
C THR A 407 -6.92 9.26 2.40
N LEU A 408 -6.49 9.30 1.14
CA LEU A 408 -6.40 8.10 0.32
C LEU A 408 -5.41 7.09 0.92
N ALA A 409 -4.26 7.57 1.40
CA ALA A 409 -3.23 6.71 1.98
C ALA A 409 -3.76 5.85 3.15
N THR A 410 -4.56 6.43 4.05
CA THR A 410 -5.17 5.67 5.15
C THR A 410 -6.21 4.67 4.66
N ASN A 411 -7.10 5.09 3.76
CA ASN A 411 -8.15 4.21 3.25
C ASN A 411 -7.63 3.09 2.34
N ALA A 412 -6.62 3.38 1.50
CA ALA A 412 -5.93 2.36 0.71
C ALA A 412 -5.22 1.34 1.59
N ALA A 413 -4.49 1.79 2.62
CA ALA A 413 -3.78 0.89 3.52
C ALA A 413 -4.72 -0.04 4.32
N VAL A 414 -5.91 0.42 4.70
CA VAL A 414 -6.94 -0.45 5.30
C VAL A 414 -7.37 -1.53 4.30
N LEU A 415 -7.62 -1.17 3.04
CA LEU A 415 -7.97 -2.13 1.99
C LEU A 415 -6.82 -3.11 1.70
N GLU A 416 -5.57 -2.63 1.64
CA GLU A 416 -4.39 -3.47 1.47
C GLU A 416 -4.22 -4.47 2.63
N ALA A 417 -4.40 -4.02 3.88
CA ALA A 417 -4.29 -4.88 5.05
C ALA A 417 -5.34 -5.99 5.04
N LEU A 418 -6.58 -5.68 4.66
CA LEU A 418 -7.66 -6.65 4.52
C LEU A 418 -7.41 -7.61 3.35
N LEU A 419 -6.89 -7.11 2.22
CA LEU A 419 -6.50 -7.95 1.08
C LEU A 419 -5.35 -8.89 1.46
N TYR A 420 -4.32 -8.39 2.15
CA TYR A 420 -3.21 -9.21 2.63
C TYR A 420 -3.69 -10.34 3.54
N LYS A 421 -4.60 -10.07 4.48
CA LYS A 421 -5.20 -11.11 5.33
C LYS A 421 -5.94 -12.18 4.52
N ALA A 422 -6.61 -11.76 3.45
CA ALA A 422 -7.41 -12.67 2.63
C ALA A 422 -6.56 -13.47 1.62
N LYS A 423 -5.47 -12.91 1.11
CA LYS A 423 -4.71 -13.45 -0.04
C LYS A 423 -3.22 -13.63 0.21
N GLY A 424 -2.67 -13.14 1.33
CA GLY A 424 -1.24 -13.12 1.60
C GLY A 424 -0.51 -12.03 0.82
N ARG A 425 0.80 -12.19 0.64
CA ARG A 425 1.68 -11.24 -0.02
C ARG A 425 1.15 -10.78 -1.39
N LEU A 426 1.21 -9.48 -1.66
CA LEU A 426 0.56 -8.87 -2.82
C LEU A 426 1.39 -8.96 -4.10
N TYR A 427 2.71 -8.79 -4.00
CA TYR A 427 3.65 -8.91 -5.11
C TYR A 427 4.18 -10.34 -5.24
N ALA A 428 4.08 -10.95 -6.42
CA ALA A 428 4.72 -12.22 -6.74
C ALA A 428 6.04 -11.95 -7.49
N ARG A 429 7.18 -12.38 -6.90
CA ARG A 429 8.47 -12.25 -7.59
C ARG A 429 8.47 -13.15 -8.82
N GLU A 430 8.76 -12.58 -9.97
CA GLU A 430 8.84 -13.29 -11.24
C GLU A 430 10.29 -13.42 -11.71
N ASP A 431 10.63 -14.59 -12.25
CA ASP A 431 11.93 -14.84 -12.88
C ASP A 431 11.90 -14.61 -14.42
N ARG A 432 10.74 -14.18 -14.95
CA ARG A 432 10.56 -14.00 -16.40
C ARG A 432 10.79 -12.55 -16.83
N PRO A 433 11.46 -12.34 -17.98
CA PRO A 433 11.57 -11.02 -18.59
C PRO A 433 10.14 -10.48 -18.89
N GLY A 434 9.80 -9.31 -18.34
CA GLY A 434 8.54 -8.63 -18.67
C GLY A 434 8.59 -7.98 -20.05
N TYR A 435 7.42 -7.48 -20.52
CA TYR A 435 7.30 -6.72 -21.76
C TYR A 435 8.32 -5.57 -21.86
N PHE A 436 8.57 -4.89 -20.77
CA PHE A 436 9.54 -3.81 -20.67
C PHE A 436 10.95 -4.23 -21.11
N GLN A 437 11.42 -5.42 -20.73
CA GLN A 437 12.72 -5.94 -21.17
C GLN A 437 12.71 -6.28 -22.67
N ALA A 438 11.61 -6.82 -23.19
CA ALA A 438 11.48 -7.11 -24.61
C ALA A 438 11.48 -5.83 -25.47
N GLN A 439 10.78 -4.76 -25.02
CA GLN A 439 10.75 -3.48 -25.73
C GLN A 439 12.09 -2.76 -25.72
N THR A 440 12.89 -2.91 -24.66
CA THR A 440 14.21 -2.28 -24.57
C THR A 440 15.25 -2.94 -25.48
N ALA A 441 14.96 -4.13 -25.98
CA ALA A 441 15.80 -4.80 -26.99
C ALA A 441 15.53 -4.30 -28.43
N ASP A 442 14.56 -3.41 -28.64
CA ASP A 442 14.26 -2.87 -29.96
C ASP A 442 15.33 -1.86 -30.42
N PRO A 443 16.10 -2.13 -31.49
CA PRO A 443 17.14 -1.24 -31.99
C PRO A 443 16.62 0.06 -32.59
N PHE A 444 15.30 0.20 -32.82
CA PHE A 444 14.65 1.41 -33.33
C PHE A 444 14.24 2.39 -32.23
N LEU A 445 14.30 2.01 -30.94
CA LEU A 445 14.13 2.92 -29.81
C LEU A 445 15.35 3.85 -29.68
N ARG A 446 15.37 4.93 -30.47
CA ARG A 446 16.51 5.85 -30.61
C ARG A 446 16.75 6.80 -29.44
N LEU A 447 15.87 6.85 -28.47
CA LEU A 447 16.02 7.75 -27.30
C LEU A 447 16.56 6.96 -26.13
N ASN A 448 17.81 7.25 -25.73
CA ASN A 448 18.35 6.74 -24.48
C ASN A 448 17.51 7.30 -23.32
N ARG A 449 16.80 6.41 -22.62
CA ARG A 449 15.98 6.69 -21.43
C ARG A 449 16.57 6.07 -20.18
N CYS A 450 17.79 5.52 -20.30
CA CYS A 450 18.46 4.79 -19.23
C CYS A 450 17.60 3.65 -18.66
N LEU A 451 16.94 2.91 -19.55
CA LEU A 451 16.23 1.70 -19.20
C LEU A 451 17.25 0.61 -18.77
N PRO A 452 16.85 -0.44 -18.05
CA PRO A 452 17.80 -1.38 -17.44
C PRO A 452 18.88 -1.92 -18.38
N ASN A 453 18.53 -2.24 -19.62
CA ASN A 453 19.46 -2.75 -20.64
C ASN A 453 20.27 -1.67 -21.38
N GLU A 454 19.93 -0.38 -21.19
CA GLU A 454 20.69 0.75 -21.73
C GLU A 454 21.75 1.27 -20.75
N ARG A 455 21.79 0.73 -19.52
CA ARG A 455 22.65 1.21 -18.42
C ARG A 455 23.97 0.48 -18.39
N ALA A 456 25.04 1.22 -18.05
CA ALA A 456 26.30 0.61 -17.64
C ALA A 456 26.12 -0.18 -16.32
N ALA A 457 26.90 -1.21 -16.13
CA ALA A 457 26.97 -1.89 -14.84
C ALA A 457 27.46 -0.93 -13.74
N CYS A 458 26.97 -1.12 -12.50
CA CYS A 458 27.50 -0.41 -11.35
C CYS A 458 28.97 -0.80 -11.15
N GLU A 459 29.88 0.11 -11.37
CA GLU A 459 31.27 0.00 -10.91
C GLU A 459 31.22 0.34 -9.40
N ALA A 460 31.37 -0.67 -8.54
CA ALA A 460 31.46 -0.46 -7.11
C ALA A 460 32.62 0.54 -6.86
N ALA A 461 32.30 1.71 -6.29
CA ALA A 461 33.32 2.60 -5.80
C ALA A 461 34.26 1.77 -4.90
N PRO A 462 35.60 1.87 -5.08
CA PRO A 462 36.52 1.16 -4.21
C PRO A 462 36.15 1.49 -2.78
N ALA A 463 36.02 0.46 -1.94
CA ALA A 463 35.63 0.63 -0.52
C ALA A 463 36.54 1.73 0.03
N ALA A 464 35.92 2.82 0.53
CA ALA A 464 36.67 3.93 1.08
C ALA A 464 37.63 3.34 2.11
N ALA A 465 38.93 3.47 1.84
CA ALA A 465 39.95 2.96 2.73
C ALA A 465 39.63 3.48 4.12
N ALA A 466 39.41 2.59 5.08
CA ALA A 466 39.09 2.97 6.45
C ALA A 466 40.17 3.98 6.87
N ALA A 467 39.76 5.20 7.21
CA ALA A 467 40.64 6.20 7.71
C ALA A 467 41.44 5.60 8.89
N PRO A 468 42.79 5.69 8.90
CA PRO A 468 43.57 5.12 9.97
C PRO A 468 43.11 5.68 11.29
N VAL A 469 42.67 4.81 12.21
CA VAL A 469 42.31 5.15 13.59
C VAL A 469 43.56 5.82 14.20
N ALA A 470 43.44 7.09 14.53
CA ALA A 470 44.51 7.78 15.24
C ALA A 470 44.78 7.05 16.57
N PRO A 471 46.05 6.78 16.93
CA PRO A 471 46.35 6.15 18.20
C PRO A 471 45.89 7.02 19.36
N PRO A 472 45.42 6.43 20.47
CA PRO A 472 45.03 7.19 21.64
C PRO A 472 46.21 8.00 22.17
N GLY A 473 46.04 9.32 22.22
CA GLY A 473 47.02 10.23 22.78
C GLY A 473 47.31 9.90 24.23
N ARG A 474 48.59 9.85 24.61
CA ARG A 474 49.09 9.69 25.98
C ARG A 474 48.77 10.96 26.80
#